data_f8e11c2d8a5b091332bbe4c2f93b7df9
#
_entry.id   f8e11c2d8a5b091332bbe4c2f93b7df9
#
_cell.length_a   1.000
_cell.length_b   1.000
_cell.length_c   1.000
_cell.angle_alpha   90.00
_cell.angle_beta   90.00
_cell.angle_gamma   90.00
#
_symmetry.space_group_name_H-M   'P 1'
#
loop_
_entity.id
_entity.type
_entity.pdbx_description
1 polymer ?
#
loop_
_entity_poly.entity_id
_entity_poly.type
_entity_poly.pdbx_seq_one_letter_code
_entity_poly.pdbx_strand_id
1 'polypeptide(L)'
;QKDRTVVAVVGDGALTGGMSWEALNNIAADKERKLVIVVNDNARSYSPTIGGLAAHLSTLRLTKGYEKFLDFGKAVIKATPVVGDPLYSAVHGMKKGIKDFIAPQGMFEDLGLKYYGPIDGHNISELEEALKRAKGFGGPVIIHCITEKGRGYQPALEDEAERFHAVGVVNPETGMPVKSGGTSWTKVFGDELVEIGKENSKIVAITAAMMGPTGLNKFQANFPERTIDVGIAEQHALTSAAGLAYAGMHPVVAVYRSEEHTSELQ
;
A
#
# COMPACT_ATOMS: atom_id res chain seq x y z
N GLN A 1 10.49 28.83 -10.02
CA GLN A 1 9.51 27.74 -9.69
C GLN A 1 9.39 27.51 -8.17
N LYS A 2 9.83 28.44 -7.32
CA LYS A 2 9.86 28.29 -5.84
C LYS A 2 8.48 28.11 -5.18
N ASP A 3 7.38 28.40 -5.87
CA ASP A 3 6.01 28.35 -5.31
C ASP A 3 5.17 27.15 -5.75
N ARG A 4 5.77 26.17 -6.42
CA ARG A 4 5.04 24.96 -6.81
C ARG A 4 5.05 23.94 -5.67
N THR A 5 3.86 23.42 -5.35
CA THR A 5 3.71 22.22 -4.51
C THR A 5 3.66 21.00 -5.43
N VAL A 6 4.47 20.01 -5.13
CA VAL A 6 4.42 18.70 -5.82
C VAL A 6 3.51 17.78 -5.01
N VAL A 7 2.65 17.05 -5.70
CA VAL A 7 1.78 16.04 -5.08
C VAL A 7 2.08 14.70 -5.73
N ALA A 8 2.45 13.72 -4.91
CA ALA A 8 2.61 12.33 -5.31
C ALA A 8 1.43 11.52 -4.78
N VAL A 9 0.71 10.81 -5.66
CA VAL A 9 -0.36 9.89 -5.25
C VAL A 9 0.17 8.47 -5.33
N VAL A 10 0.15 7.75 -4.21
CA VAL A 10 0.72 6.41 -4.07
C VAL A 10 -0.34 5.48 -3.49
N GLY A 11 -0.55 4.30 -4.10
CA GLY A 11 -1.40 3.26 -3.52
C GLY A 11 -0.75 2.61 -2.29
N ASP A 12 -1.57 2.11 -1.37
CA ASP A 12 -1.11 1.40 -0.17
C ASP A 12 -0.22 0.19 -0.50
N GLY A 13 -0.56 -0.54 -1.56
CA GLY A 13 0.27 -1.63 -2.05
C GLY A 13 1.63 -1.16 -2.54
N ALA A 14 1.69 -0.12 -3.38
CA ALA A 14 2.95 0.44 -3.87
C ALA A 14 3.82 1.02 -2.74
N LEU A 15 3.19 1.51 -1.66
CA LEU A 15 3.92 1.99 -0.48
C LEU A 15 4.70 0.87 0.24
N THR A 16 4.35 -0.40 0.03
CA THR A 16 5.10 -1.53 0.61
C THR A 16 6.39 -1.85 -0.15
N GLY A 17 6.55 -1.34 -1.37
CA GLY A 17 7.74 -1.56 -2.19
C GLY A 17 8.99 -0.84 -1.67
N GLY A 18 10.16 -1.42 -1.89
CA GLY A 18 11.45 -0.90 -1.42
C GLY A 18 11.74 0.52 -1.91
N MET A 19 11.46 0.82 -3.17
CA MET A 19 11.66 2.15 -3.77
C MET A 19 10.86 3.25 -3.06
N SER A 20 9.65 2.94 -2.56
CA SER A 20 8.85 3.88 -1.77
C SER A 20 9.56 4.24 -0.45
N TRP A 21 10.20 3.27 0.19
CA TRP A 21 10.95 3.48 1.43
C TRP A 21 12.22 4.28 1.21
N GLU A 22 12.95 4.01 0.13
CA GLU A 22 14.10 4.82 -0.26
C GLU A 22 13.68 6.27 -0.52
N ALA A 23 12.55 6.48 -1.22
CA ALA A 23 11.99 7.81 -1.45
C ALA A 23 11.60 8.50 -0.14
N LEU A 24 10.88 7.83 0.77
CA LEU A 24 10.48 8.39 2.06
C LEU A 24 11.70 8.79 2.90
N ASN A 25 12.74 7.94 2.95
CA ASN A 25 13.98 8.24 3.63
C ASN A 25 14.66 9.52 3.07
N ASN A 26 14.73 9.66 1.76
CA ASN A 26 15.32 10.85 1.11
C ASN A 26 14.43 12.10 1.26
N ILE A 27 13.12 11.95 1.26
CA ILE A 27 12.17 13.04 1.46
C ILE A 27 12.30 13.58 2.89
N ALA A 28 12.38 12.69 3.86
CA ALA A 28 12.48 13.01 5.28
C ALA A 28 13.77 13.79 5.65
N ALA A 29 14.82 13.66 4.85
CA ALA A 29 16.08 14.37 5.05
C ALA A 29 15.97 15.89 4.84
N ASP A 30 14.95 16.37 4.12
CA ASP A 30 14.73 17.80 3.82
C ASP A 30 13.35 18.24 4.31
N LYS A 31 13.34 18.86 5.48
CA LYS A 31 12.12 19.29 6.17
C LYS A 31 11.41 20.49 5.50
N GLU A 32 12.10 21.20 4.60
CA GLU A 32 11.54 22.34 3.87
C GLU A 32 11.02 21.95 2.49
N ARG A 33 11.12 20.68 2.13
CA ARG A 33 10.64 20.15 0.84
C ARG A 33 9.12 20.21 0.77
N LYS A 34 8.60 21.07 -0.09
CA LYS A 34 7.15 21.24 -0.33
C LYS A 34 6.59 20.10 -1.15
N LEU A 35 6.44 18.93 -0.51
CA LEU A 35 5.91 17.70 -1.12
C LEU A 35 4.73 17.18 -0.30
N VAL A 36 3.63 16.92 -0.99
CA VAL A 36 2.47 16.22 -0.42
C VAL A 36 2.41 14.81 -1.00
N ILE A 37 2.38 13.82 -0.14
CA ILE A 37 2.22 12.40 -0.50
C ILE A 37 0.81 12.00 -0.12
N VAL A 38 -0.03 11.68 -1.09
CA VAL A 38 -1.38 11.15 -0.87
C VAL A 38 -1.30 9.64 -0.94
N VAL A 39 -1.51 8.97 0.19
CA VAL A 39 -1.63 7.52 0.26
C VAL A 39 -3.08 7.14 0.01
N ASN A 40 -3.35 6.55 -1.15
CA ASN A 40 -4.66 6.01 -1.51
C ASN A 40 -4.77 4.58 -0.98
N ASP A 41 -5.40 4.43 0.18
CA ASP A 41 -5.50 3.18 0.89
C ASP A 41 -6.86 2.51 0.66
N ASN A 42 -6.86 1.46 -0.15
CA ASN A 42 -8.03 0.61 -0.40
C ASN A 42 -7.80 -0.87 -0.06
N ALA A 43 -6.70 -1.18 0.62
CA ALA A 43 -6.31 -2.50 1.11
C ALA A 43 -5.95 -3.54 0.03
N ARG A 44 -5.84 -3.18 -1.22
CA ARG A 44 -5.51 -4.16 -2.26
C ARG A 44 -5.01 -3.55 -3.58
N SER A 45 -4.29 -4.39 -4.33
CA SER A 45 -4.01 -4.18 -5.75
C SER A 45 -4.75 -5.26 -6.59
N TYR A 46 -4.06 -6.16 -7.27
CA TYR A 46 -4.65 -7.42 -7.75
C TYR A 46 -5.09 -8.29 -6.58
N SER A 47 -4.21 -8.45 -5.59
CA SER A 47 -4.46 -9.19 -4.34
C SER A 47 -4.54 -8.23 -3.15
N PRO A 48 -5.04 -8.67 -2.00
CA PRO A 48 -4.94 -7.90 -0.76
C PRO A 48 -3.48 -7.51 -0.47
N THR A 49 -3.28 -6.29 0.03
CA THR A 49 -1.94 -5.83 0.46
C THR A 49 -1.48 -6.65 1.66
N ILE A 50 -0.26 -7.21 1.61
CA ILE A 50 0.31 -8.09 2.64
C ILE A 50 1.54 -7.48 3.30
N GLY A 51 1.96 -8.08 4.42
CA GLY A 51 3.17 -7.72 5.15
C GLY A 51 2.93 -6.79 6.34
N GLY A 52 4.01 -6.49 7.06
CA GLY A 52 3.97 -5.70 8.30
C GLY A 52 3.44 -4.28 8.09
N LEU A 53 3.77 -3.63 6.97
CA LEU A 53 3.25 -2.31 6.64
C LEU A 53 1.75 -2.34 6.35
N ALA A 54 1.25 -3.37 5.66
CA ALA A 54 -0.18 -3.55 5.43
C ALA A 54 -0.94 -3.70 6.75
N ALA A 55 -0.40 -4.48 7.69
CA ALA A 55 -0.95 -4.60 9.04
C ALA A 55 -0.94 -3.25 9.78
N HIS A 56 0.12 -2.46 9.64
CA HIS A 56 0.22 -1.12 10.22
C HIS A 56 -0.83 -0.17 9.62
N LEU A 57 -0.97 -0.11 8.31
CA LEU A 57 -2.00 0.70 7.63
C LEU A 57 -3.41 0.25 8.04
N SER A 58 -3.64 -1.06 8.18
CA SER A 58 -4.91 -1.61 8.68
C SER A 58 -5.22 -1.10 10.10
N THR A 59 -4.23 -1.02 10.98
CA THR A 59 -4.39 -0.45 12.32
C THR A 59 -4.73 1.04 12.25
N LEU A 60 -4.10 1.80 11.35
CA LEU A 60 -4.43 3.21 11.10
C LEU A 60 -5.88 3.42 10.66
N ARG A 61 -6.43 2.52 9.85
CA ARG A 61 -7.85 2.58 9.43
C ARG A 61 -8.82 2.48 10.59
N LEU A 62 -8.48 1.71 11.61
CA LEU A 62 -9.33 1.51 12.80
C LEU A 62 -9.35 2.73 13.74
N THR A 63 -8.40 3.66 13.58
CA THR A 63 -8.28 4.84 14.43
C THR A 63 -9.16 6.02 13.99
N LYS A 64 -10.09 5.81 13.06
CA LYS A 64 -11.12 6.78 12.68
C LYS A 64 -11.88 7.27 13.92
N GLY A 65 -11.63 8.51 14.33
CA GLY A 65 -12.22 9.10 15.56
C GLY A 65 -11.19 9.47 16.63
N TYR A 66 -9.96 8.98 16.53
CA TYR A 66 -8.90 9.28 17.48
C TYR A 66 -8.55 10.79 17.52
N GLU A 67 -8.48 11.45 16.37
CA GLU A 67 -8.27 12.92 16.35
C GLU A 67 -9.44 13.67 16.99
N LYS A 68 -10.69 13.23 16.74
CA LYS A 68 -11.87 13.80 17.43
C LYS A 68 -11.83 13.56 18.93
N PHE A 69 -11.37 12.40 19.37
CA PHE A 69 -11.16 12.08 20.78
C PHE A 69 -10.04 12.93 21.40
N LEU A 70 -8.92 13.14 20.69
CA LEU A 70 -7.85 14.01 21.13
C LEU A 70 -8.28 15.48 21.20
N ASP A 71 -9.05 15.95 20.22
CA ASP A 71 -9.56 17.32 20.20
C ASP A 71 -10.63 17.54 21.29
N PHE A 72 -11.46 16.53 21.56
CA PHE A 72 -12.35 16.52 22.70
C PHE A 72 -11.56 16.55 24.02
N GLY A 73 -10.51 15.73 24.15
CA GLY A 73 -9.62 15.76 25.32
C GLY A 73 -8.93 17.11 25.52
N LYS A 74 -8.45 17.74 24.43
CA LYS A 74 -7.88 19.11 24.48
C LYS A 74 -8.92 20.17 24.89
N ALA A 75 -10.16 20.04 24.39
CA ALA A 75 -11.23 20.95 24.72
C ALA A 75 -11.63 20.84 26.23
N VAL A 76 -11.69 19.61 26.77
CA VAL A 76 -11.95 19.36 28.20
C VAL A 76 -10.83 19.91 29.08
N ILE A 77 -9.56 19.72 28.71
CA ILE A 77 -8.40 20.25 29.45
C ILE A 77 -8.36 21.77 29.41
N LYS A 78 -8.73 22.41 28.30
CA LYS A 78 -8.83 23.87 28.19
C LYS A 78 -10.03 24.47 28.98
N ALA A 79 -11.08 23.70 29.16
CA ALA A 79 -12.26 24.12 29.87
C ALA A 79 -12.14 24.01 31.42
N THR A 80 -11.05 23.42 31.95
CA THR A 80 -10.83 23.25 33.39
C THR A 80 -9.91 24.36 33.93
N PRO A 81 -10.41 25.31 34.73
CA PRO A 81 -9.69 26.56 35.04
C PRO A 81 -8.62 26.48 36.12
N VAL A 82 -8.31 25.32 36.68
CA VAL A 82 -7.36 25.21 37.81
C VAL A 82 -6.50 23.96 37.69
N VAL A 83 -5.38 24.04 36.94
CA VAL A 83 -4.28 23.11 37.22
C VAL A 83 -2.95 23.73 36.77
N GLY A 84 -2.06 23.96 37.72
CA GLY A 84 -0.76 24.61 37.47
C GLY A 84 0.27 23.74 36.69
N ASP A 85 1.37 24.37 36.34
CA ASP A 85 2.48 23.85 35.49
C ASP A 85 2.96 22.41 35.76
N PRO A 86 2.98 21.85 37.00
CA PRO A 86 3.43 20.47 37.23
C PRO A 86 2.50 19.41 36.63
N LEU A 87 1.18 19.66 36.63
CA LEU A 87 0.25 18.71 36.05
C LEU A 87 0.24 18.80 34.50
N TYR A 88 0.50 19.97 33.95
CA TYR A 88 0.72 20.15 32.50
C TYR A 88 1.91 19.33 32.00
N SER A 89 3.03 19.34 32.76
CA SER A 89 4.22 18.55 32.43
C SER A 89 4.00 17.04 32.58
N ALA A 90 3.28 16.61 33.65
CA ALA A 90 2.93 15.20 33.84
C ALA A 90 1.94 14.70 32.78
N VAL A 91 0.94 15.51 32.43
CA VAL A 91 -0.01 15.21 31.34
C VAL A 91 0.70 15.23 29.99
N HIS A 92 1.71 16.06 29.77
CA HIS A 92 2.51 16.08 28.54
C HIS A 92 3.39 14.83 28.42
N GLY A 93 4.00 14.37 29.50
CA GLY A 93 4.76 13.11 29.55
C GLY A 93 3.89 11.87 29.37
N MET A 94 2.74 11.80 30.07
CA MET A 94 1.74 10.77 29.85
C MET A 94 1.15 10.80 28.45
N LYS A 95 0.93 11.99 27.87
CA LYS A 95 0.42 12.19 26.53
C LYS A 95 1.39 11.68 25.47
N LYS A 96 2.70 11.84 25.66
CA LYS A 96 3.72 11.29 24.79
C LYS A 96 3.72 9.75 24.87
N GLY A 97 3.75 9.17 26.06
CA GLY A 97 3.72 7.72 26.25
C GLY A 97 2.41 7.06 25.78
N ILE A 98 1.25 7.70 25.98
CA ILE A 98 -0.04 7.22 25.48
C ILE A 98 -0.12 7.42 23.97
N LYS A 99 0.41 8.54 23.43
CA LYS A 99 0.47 8.78 21.99
C LYS A 99 1.33 7.72 21.30
N ASP A 100 2.48 7.39 21.84
CA ASP A 100 3.41 6.41 21.29
C ASP A 100 2.86 4.97 21.34
N PHE A 101 1.99 4.69 22.33
CA PHE A 101 1.35 3.38 22.49
C PHE A 101 0.04 3.23 21.70
N ILE A 102 -0.68 4.33 21.41
CA ILE A 102 -2.01 4.33 20.77
C ILE A 102 -1.98 4.97 19.37
N ALA A 103 -0.86 5.60 18.96
CA ALA A 103 -0.77 6.34 17.69
C ALA A 103 0.06 5.61 16.64
N PRO A 104 -0.55 4.72 15.84
CA PRO A 104 0.14 4.01 14.77
C PRO A 104 0.78 4.93 13.71
N GLN A 105 0.37 6.19 13.64
CA GLN A 105 0.98 7.21 12.77
C GLN A 105 2.41 7.59 13.17
N GLY A 106 2.87 7.19 14.36
CA GLY A 106 4.22 7.51 14.87
C GLY A 106 5.33 7.17 13.89
N MET A 107 5.20 6.06 13.18
CA MET A 107 6.21 5.63 12.20
C MET A 107 6.55 6.72 11.15
N PHE A 108 5.57 7.42 10.60
CA PHE A 108 5.80 8.47 9.61
C PHE A 108 6.26 9.77 10.28
N GLU A 109 5.75 10.08 11.47
CA GLU A 109 6.15 11.26 12.24
C GLU A 109 7.60 11.10 12.77
N ASP A 110 8.00 9.90 13.16
CA ASP A 110 9.37 9.58 13.60
C ASP A 110 10.39 9.71 12.47
N LEU A 111 9.99 9.42 11.23
CA LEU A 111 10.79 9.74 10.04
C LEU A 111 10.91 11.24 9.77
N GLY A 112 10.10 12.08 10.42
CA GLY A 112 10.11 13.53 10.22
C GLY A 112 9.09 14.01 9.19
N LEU A 113 8.14 13.17 8.80
CA LEU A 113 7.05 13.49 7.88
C LEU A 113 5.81 13.91 8.67
N LYS A 114 5.14 14.99 8.28
CA LYS A 114 3.86 15.34 8.87
C LYS A 114 2.79 14.40 8.34
N TYR A 115 1.99 13.82 9.25
CA TYR A 115 0.90 12.92 8.89
C TYR A 115 -0.47 13.57 9.13
N TYR A 116 -1.35 13.48 8.12
CA TYR A 116 -2.76 13.83 8.19
C TYR A 116 -3.62 12.62 7.80
N GLY A 117 -4.52 12.23 8.66
CA GLY A 117 -5.46 11.15 8.39
C GLY A 117 -5.63 10.19 9.57
N PRO A 118 -6.32 9.06 9.33
CA PRO A 118 -6.96 8.71 8.05
C PRO A 118 -8.22 9.55 7.75
N ILE A 119 -8.38 9.98 6.51
CA ILE A 119 -9.55 10.74 6.03
C ILE A 119 -10.38 9.89 5.06
N ASP A 120 -11.66 10.25 4.89
CA ASP A 120 -12.50 9.64 3.85
C ASP A 120 -12.12 10.18 2.47
N GLY A 121 -11.41 9.37 1.67
CA GLY A 121 -10.97 9.75 0.33
C GLY A 121 -12.11 9.91 -0.69
N HIS A 122 -13.34 9.53 -0.34
CA HIS A 122 -14.54 9.81 -1.14
C HIS A 122 -15.26 11.10 -0.72
N ASN A 123 -14.85 11.73 0.38
CA ASN A 123 -15.34 13.03 0.80
C ASN A 123 -14.45 14.14 0.21
N ILE A 124 -14.90 14.73 -0.91
CA ILE A 124 -14.14 15.75 -1.64
C ILE A 124 -13.82 16.96 -0.77
N SER A 125 -14.76 17.39 0.09
CA SER A 125 -14.54 18.56 0.96
C SER A 125 -13.47 18.29 2.01
N GLU A 126 -13.44 17.11 2.61
CA GLU A 126 -12.43 16.70 3.59
C GLU A 126 -11.04 16.59 2.92
N LEU A 127 -11.00 16.02 1.71
CA LEU A 127 -9.77 15.90 0.92
C LEU A 127 -9.21 17.27 0.52
N GLU A 128 -10.07 18.19 0.06
CA GLU A 128 -9.65 19.56 -0.26
C GLU A 128 -9.09 20.29 0.97
N GLU A 129 -9.73 20.15 2.12
CA GLU A 129 -9.25 20.77 3.35
C GLU A 129 -7.88 20.20 3.77
N ALA A 130 -7.72 18.87 3.71
CA ALA A 130 -6.44 18.23 4.00
C ALA A 130 -5.32 18.69 3.05
N LEU A 131 -5.60 18.81 1.75
CA LEU A 131 -4.65 19.32 0.74
C LEU A 131 -4.28 20.79 0.99
N LYS A 132 -5.26 21.64 1.36
CA LYS A 132 -5.01 23.05 1.71
C LYS A 132 -4.11 23.16 2.94
N ARG A 133 -4.37 22.36 3.97
CA ARG A 133 -3.54 22.30 5.20
C ARG A 133 -2.12 21.79 4.90
N ALA A 134 -1.99 20.73 4.10
CA ALA A 134 -0.70 20.20 3.70
C ALA A 134 0.13 21.19 2.90
N LYS A 135 -0.49 21.91 1.96
CA LYS A 135 0.17 23.00 1.21
C LYS A 135 0.66 24.11 2.12
N GLY A 136 -0.12 24.46 3.16
CA GLY A 136 0.22 25.51 4.12
C GLY A 136 1.32 25.12 5.10
N PHE A 137 1.58 23.81 5.29
CA PHE A 137 2.59 23.33 6.24
C PHE A 137 4.02 23.66 5.81
N GLY A 138 4.30 23.65 4.49
CA GLY A 138 5.58 24.10 3.95
C GLY A 138 6.72 23.06 3.95
N GLY A 139 6.47 21.86 4.50
CA GLY A 139 7.38 20.70 4.51
C GLY A 139 6.75 19.45 3.92
N PRO A 140 7.39 18.27 4.04
CA PRO A 140 6.84 17.03 3.53
C PRO A 140 5.67 16.53 4.39
N VAL A 141 4.56 16.21 3.72
CA VAL A 141 3.30 15.80 4.36
C VAL A 141 2.78 14.53 3.72
N ILE A 142 2.32 13.60 4.56
CA ILE A 142 1.52 12.44 4.14
C ILE A 142 0.05 12.72 4.44
N ILE A 143 -0.81 12.56 3.44
CA ILE A 143 -2.27 12.51 3.59
C ILE A 143 -2.70 11.07 3.36
N HIS A 144 -3.24 10.42 4.39
CA HIS A 144 -3.73 9.05 4.31
C HIS A 144 -5.24 9.06 4.01
N CYS A 145 -5.59 8.65 2.78
CA CYS A 145 -6.96 8.61 2.30
C CYS A 145 -7.46 7.16 2.26
N ILE A 146 -8.54 6.87 2.96
CA ILE A 146 -9.22 5.58 2.86
C ILE A 146 -10.21 5.63 1.72
N THR A 147 -10.10 4.69 0.80
CA THR A 147 -11.01 4.56 -0.35
C THR A 147 -11.54 3.14 -0.47
N GLU A 148 -12.59 2.97 -1.24
CA GLU A 148 -13.17 1.69 -1.60
C GLU A 148 -12.96 1.43 -3.10
N LYS A 149 -12.19 0.39 -3.43
CA LYS A 149 -11.95 0.01 -4.82
C LYS A 149 -13.23 -0.49 -5.47
N GLY A 150 -13.55 0.04 -6.64
CA GLY A 150 -14.79 -0.28 -7.37
C GLY A 150 -16.01 0.54 -6.96
N ARG A 151 -15.89 1.48 -6.01
CA ARG A 151 -17.01 2.31 -5.57
C ARG A 151 -17.72 3.02 -6.71
N GLY A 152 -19.05 2.92 -6.73
CA GLY A 152 -19.89 3.49 -7.77
C GLY A 152 -20.15 2.57 -8.96
N TYR A 153 -19.54 1.39 -9.01
CA TYR A 153 -19.77 0.40 -10.04
C TYR A 153 -19.95 -0.99 -9.44
N GLN A 154 -21.21 -1.43 -9.38
CA GLN A 154 -21.61 -2.65 -8.68
C GLN A 154 -20.86 -3.91 -9.17
N PRO A 155 -20.67 -4.14 -10.50
CA PRO A 155 -19.91 -5.29 -10.96
C PRO A 155 -18.46 -5.34 -10.45
N ALA A 156 -17.82 -4.19 -10.22
CA ALA A 156 -16.48 -4.17 -9.67
C ALA A 156 -16.46 -4.43 -8.14
N LEU A 157 -17.53 -4.04 -7.43
CA LEU A 157 -17.65 -4.34 -6.00
C LEU A 157 -17.89 -5.83 -5.75
N GLU A 158 -18.59 -6.51 -6.68
CA GLU A 158 -18.91 -7.94 -6.62
C GLU A 158 -17.77 -8.83 -7.15
N ASP A 159 -16.81 -8.27 -7.88
CA ASP A 159 -15.61 -9.00 -8.31
C ASP A 159 -14.66 -9.24 -7.12
N GLU A 160 -14.79 -10.38 -6.48
CA GLU A 160 -13.95 -10.76 -5.33
C GLU A 160 -12.50 -11.02 -5.73
N ALA A 161 -12.24 -11.39 -6.98
CA ALA A 161 -10.90 -11.73 -7.45
C ALA A 161 -9.98 -10.49 -7.48
N GLU A 162 -10.31 -9.50 -8.28
CA GLU A 162 -9.41 -8.37 -8.54
C GLU A 162 -10.07 -7.00 -8.36
N ARG A 163 -11.38 -6.94 -8.13
CA ARG A 163 -12.13 -5.69 -8.09
C ARG A 163 -11.91 -4.84 -9.35
N PHE A 164 -11.90 -5.50 -10.50
CA PHE A 164 -11.63 -4.88 -11.80
C PHE A 164 -10.29 -4.10 -11.81
N HIS A 165 -9.26 -4.64 -11.17
CA HIS A 165 -7.93 -4.02 -11.21
C HIS A 165 -7.38 -3.95 -12.64
N ALA A 166 -7.54 -5.03 -13.41
CA ALA A 166 -7.25 -5.06 -14.83
C ALA A 166 -8.34 -5.83 -15.56
N VAL A 167 -9.10 -5.14 -16.40
CA VAL A 167 -10.17 -5.75 -17.18
C VAL A 167 -9.98 -5.46 -18.67
N GLY A 168 -10.36 -6.41 -19.51
CA GLY A 168 -10.49 -6.20 -20.95
C GLY A 168 -11.73 -5.40 -21.31
N VAL A 169 -12.25 -5.60 -22.52
CA VAL A 169 -13.50 -4.97 -22.95
C VAL A 169 -14.66 -5.72 -22.32
N VAL A 170 -15.41 -5.03 -21.47
CA VAL A 170 -16.60 -5.56 -20.78
C VAL A 170 -17.86 -4.82 -21.20
N ASN A 171 -19.02 -5.46 -21.05
CA ASN A 171 -20.29 -4.78 -21.12
C ASN A 171 -20.44 -3.89 -19.87
N PRO A 172 -20.63 -2.56 -20.00
CA PRO A 172 -20.63 -1.65 -18.86
C PRO A 172 -21.82 -1.85 -17.91
N GLU A 173 -22.92 -2.45 -18.37
CA GLU A 173 -24.10 -2.70 -17.53
C GLU A 173 -23.93 -3.95 -16.67
N THR A 174 -23.31 -5.00 -17.23
CA THR A 174 -23.23 -6.32 -16.59
C THR A 174 -21.83 -6.63 -16.02
N GLY A 175 -20.79 -5.89 -16.43
CA GLY A 175 -19.41 -6.20 -16.10
C GLY A 175 -18.83 -7.43 -16.81
N MET A 176 -19.64 -8.12 -17.63
CA MET A 176 -19.22 -9.34 -18.30
C MET A 176 -18.33 -9.06 -19.51
N PRO A 177 -17.29 -9.90 -19.76
CA PRO A 177 -16.45 -9.76 -20.94
C PRO A 177 -17.27 -9.82 -22.23
N VAL A 178 -17.01 -8.90 -23.17
CA VAL A 178 -17.68 -8.87 -24.48
C VAL A 178 -17.15 -9.98 -25.40
N LYS A 179 -15.92 -10.42 -25.20
CA LYS A 179 -15.32 -11.53 -25.94
C LYS A 179 -14.68 -12.51 -24.96
N SER A 180 -14.95 -13.80 -25.13
CA SER A 180 -14.16 -14.84 -24.47
C SER A 180 -12.74 -14.82 -25.05
N GLY A 181 -11.72 -14.76 -24.18
CA GLY A 181 -10.33 -14.81 -24.60
C GLY A 181 -10.00 -16.16 -25.24
N GLY A 182 -9.18 -16.13 -26.29
CA GLY A 182 -8.53 -17.33 -26.83
C GLY A 182 -7.42 -17.84 -25.90
N THR A 183 -6.60 -18.74 -26.39
CA THR A 183 -5.37 -19.16 -25.70
C THR A 183 -4.44 -17.96 -25.52
N SER A 184 -4.08 -17.67 -24.26
CA SER A 184 -3.16 -16.59 -23.90
C SER A 184 -1.78 -17.16 -23.54
N TRP A 185 -0.74 -16.34 -23.64
CA TRP A 185 0.59 -16.68 -23.14
C TRP A 185 0.58 -17.03 -21.65
N THR A 186 -0.18 -16.29 -20.84
CA THR A 186 -0.40 -16.58 -19.41
C THR A 186 -0.92 -17.99 -19.18
N LYS A 187 -1.88 -18.44 -20.00
CA LYS A 187 -2.43 -19.79 -19.90
C LYS A 187 -1.39 -20.85 -20.29
N VAL A 188 -0.70 -20.64 -21.39
CA VAL A 188 0.34 -21.58 -21.88
C VAL A 188 1.46 -21.71 -20.86
N PHE A 189 1.96 -20.56 -20.36
CA PHE A 189 3.00 -20.55 -19.32
C PHE A 189 2.55 -21.27 -18.04
N GLY A 190 1.36 -20.96 -17.54
CA GLY A 190 0.86 -21.57 -16.31
C GLY A 190 0.64 -23.07 -16.43
N ASP A 191 0.13 -23.54 -17.57
CA ASP A 191 -0.08 -24.96 -17.82
C ASP A 191 1.25 -25.71 -17.91
N GLU A 192 2.22 -25.18 -18.68
CA GLU A 192 3.54 -25.80 -18.85
C GLU A 192 4.35 -25.81 -17.56
N LEU A 193 4.29 -24.75 -16.76
CA LEU A 193 5.01 -24.68 -15.49
C LEU A 193 4.52 -25.76 -14.49
N VAL A 194 3.23 -26.12 -14.53
CA VAL A 194 2.71 -27.24 -13.72
C VAL A 194 3.31 -28.54 -14.15
N GLU A 195 3.39 -28.82 -15.46
CA GLU A 195 3.99 -30.08 -15.97
C GLU A 195 5.47 -30.18 -15.60
N ILE A 196 6.24 -29.09 -15.83
CA ILE A 196 7.65 -29.02 -15.41
C ILE A 196 7.78 -29.21 -13.88
N GLY A 197 6.88 -28.63 -13.11
CA GLY A 197 6.85 -28.76 -11.63
C GLY A 197 6.57 -30.16 -11.13
N LYS A 198 5.85 -31.00 -11.89
CA LYS A 198 5.66 -32.43 -11.61
C LYS A 198 6.95 -33.23 -11.80
N GLU A 199 7.70 -32.90 -12.85
CA GLU A 199 8.95 -33.59 -13.21
C GLU A 199 10.13 -33.12 -12.36
N ASN A 200 10.14 -31.85 -11.94
CA ASN A 200 11.25 -31.26 -11.19
C ASN A 200 10.77 -30.63 -9.88
N SER A 201 11.02 -31.32 -8.76
CA SER A 201 10.66 -30.85 -7.42
C SER A 201 11.44 -29.61 -6.96
N LYS A 202 12.50 -29.21 -7.64
CA LYS A 202 13.30 -28.02 -7.33
C LYS A 202 12.68 -26.73 -7.84
N ILE A 203 11.67 -26.80 -8.73
CA ILE A 203 10.96 -25.62 -9.22
C ILE A 203 10.23 -24.93 -8.06
N VAL A 204 10.51 -23.64 -7.90
CA VAL A 204 9.81 -22.73 -6.97
C VAL A 204 9.30 -21.54 -7.78
N ALA A 205 8.00 -21.31 -7.77
CA ALA A 205 7.40 -20.16 -8.45
C ALA A 205 7.29 -18.98 -7.49
N ILE A 206 7.71 -17.80 -7.96
CA ILE A 206 7.69 -16.56 -7.17
C ILE A 206 6.95 -15.49 -7.97
N THR A 207 6.07 -14.75 -7.33
CA THR A 207 5.40 -13.58 -7.91
C THR A 207 5.33 -12.44 -6.92
N ALA A 208 4.96 -11.25 -7.41
CA ALA A 208 4.83 -10.04 -6.60
C ALA A 208 3.39 -9.50 -6.70
N ALA A 209 2.47 -10.11 -5.93
CA ALA A 209 1.03 -9.81 -5.93
C ALA A 209 0.33 -9.99 -7.29
N MET A 210 0.87 -10.85 -8.17
CA MET A 210 0.42 -11.03 -9.56
C MET A 210 0.07 -12.49 -9.87
N MET A 211 -0.41 -13.25 -8.90
CA MET A 211 -0.67 -14.69 -9.01
C MET A 211 -1.55 -15.05 -10.23
N GLY A 212 -2.71 -14.41 -10.35
CA GLY A 212 -3.66 -14.60 -11.45
C GLY A 212 -3.12 -14.11 -12.79
N PRO A 213 -2.72 -12.83 -12.87
CA PRO A 213 -2.23 -12.23 -14.11
C PRO A 213 -1.01 -12.92 -14.72
N THR A 214 -0.15 -13.53 -13.91
CA THR A 214 1.02 -14.29 -14.40
C THR A 214 0.72 -15.76 -14.71
N GLY A 215 -0.49 -16.25 -14.34
CA GLY A 215 -0.90 -17.63 -14.58
C GLY A 215 -0.43 -18.64 -13.54
N LEU A 216 0.08 -18.19 -12.40
CA LEU A 216 0.61 -19.06 -11.35
C LEU A 216 -0.46 -19.73 -10.47
N ASN A 217 -1.74 -19.36 -10.60
CA ASN A 217 -2.84 -19.95 -9.82
C ASN A 217 -2.86 -21.49 -9.88
N LYS A 218 -2.61 -22.05 -11.07
CA LYS A 218 -2.58 -23.51 -11.26
C LYS A 218 -1.37 -24.15 -10.57
N PHE A 219 -0.22 -23.51 -10.65
CA PHE A 219 0.98 -23.96 -9.98
C PHE A 219 0.80 -23.91 -8.46
N GLN A 220 0.23 -22.85 -7.93
CA GLN A 220 -0.10 -22.71 -6.53
C GLN A 220 -1.08 -23.80 -6.05
N ALA A 221 -2.10 -24.10 -6.84
CA ALA A 221 -3.08 -25.17 -6.51
C ALA A 221 -2.44 -26.56 -6.44
N ASN A 222 -1.43 -26.85 -7.26
CA ASN A 222 -0.73 -28.12 -7.28
C ASN A 222 0.45 -28.17 -6.30
N PHE A 223 1.13 -27.05 -6.08
CA PHE A 223 2.38 -26.95 -5.31
C PHE A 223 2.38 -25.73 -4.39
N PRO A 224 1.46 -25.66 -3.39
CA PRO A 224 1.34 -24.48 -2.53
C PRO A 224 2.63 -24.18 -1.75
N GLU A 225 3.39 -25.19 -1.33
CA GLU A 225 4.66 -25.03 -0.60
C GLU A 225 5.83 -24.56 -1.47
N ARG A 226 5.67 -24.63 -2.79
CA ARG A 226 6.65 -24.18 -3.77
C ARG A 226 6.21 -22.91 -4.52
N THR A 227 5.20 -22.24 -4.00
CA THR A 227 4.69 -20.98 -4.55
C THR A 227 4.83 -19.87 -3.52
N ILE A 228 5.50 -18.81 -3.88
CA ILE A 228 5.79 -17.67 -2.99
C ILE A 228 5.20 -16.41 -3.63
N ASP A 229 4.32 -15.75 -2.90
CA ASP A 229 3.89 -14.39 -3.24
C ASP A 229 4.52 -13.43 -2.23
N VAL A 230 5.38 -12.54 -2.72
CA VAL A 230 6.11 -11.57 -1.89
C VAL A 230 5.35 -10.26 -1.68
N GLY A 231 4.12 -10.13 -2.20
CA GLY A 231 3.43 -8.86 -2.28
C GLY A 231 4.07 -7.95 -3.32
N ILE A 232 3.80 -6.63 -3.27
CA ILE A 232 4.42 -5.68 -4.20
C ILE A 232 5.86 -5.41 -3.74
N ALA A 233 6.76 -6.34 -4.07
CA ALA A 233 8.16 -6.31 -3.65
C ALA A 233 9.05 -7.04 -4.69
N GLU A 234 9.06 -6.56 -5.91
CA GLU A 234 9.74 -7.21 -7.05
C GLU A 234 11.25 -7.36 -6.81
N GLN A 235 11.90 -6.35 -6.24
CA GLN A 235 13.32 -6.42 -5.91
C GLN A 235 13.61 -7.54 -4.90
N HIS A 236 12.72 -7.72 -3.92
CA HIS A 236 12.81 -8.81 -2.95
C HIS A 236 12.60 -10.17 -3.62
N ALA A 237 11.65 -10.28 -4.56
CA ALA A 237 11.42 -11.50 -5.33
C ALA A 237 12.69 -11.96 -6.06
N LEU A 238 13.36 -11.06 -6.77
CA LEU A 238 14.59 -11.36 -7.51
C LEU A 238 15.75 -11.70 -6.57
N THR A 239 15.93 -10.94 -5.49
CA THR A 239 17.00 -11.19 -4.52
C THR A 239 16.79 -12.54 -3.82
N SER A 240 15.55 -12.87 -3.44
CA SER A 240 15.21 -14.15 -2.82
C SER A 240 15.41 -15.32 -3.80
N ALA A 241 15.06 -15.12 -5.07
CA ALA A 241 15.30 -16.10 -6.12
C ALA A 241 16.79 -16.43 -6.27
N ALA A 242 17.66 -15.42 -6.25
CA ALA A 242 19.10 -15.64 -6.27
C ALA A 242 19.56 -16.51 -5.10
N GLY A 243 19.07 -16.24 -3.87
CA GLY A 243 19.37 -17.07 -2.71
C GLY A 243 18.89 -18.51 -2.84
N LEU A 244 17.68 -18.72 -3.36
CA LEU A 244 17.15 -20.07 -3.63
C LEU A 244 17.97 -20.81 -4.68
N ALA A 245 18.42 -20.12 -5.74
CA ALA A 245 19.26 -20.70 -6.76
C ALA A 245 20.63 -21.14 -6.18
N TYR A 246 21.25 -20.34 -5.33
CA TYR A 246 22.47 -20.73 -4.61
C TYR A 246 22.26 -21.94 -3.69
N ALA A 247 21.06 -22.12 -3.17
CA ALA A 247 20.68 -23.30 -2.37
C ALA A 247 20.35 -24.54 -3.24
N GLY A 248 20.49 -24.45 -4.55
CA GLY A 248 20.27 -25.56 -5.49
C GLY A 248 18.81 -25.76 -5.92
N MET A 249 17.93 -24.79 -5.64
CA MET A 249 16.58 -24.72 -6.20
C MET A 249 16.59 -24.11 -7.60
N HIS A 250 15.46 -24.22 -8.28
CA HIS A 250 15.26 -23.60 -9.60
C HIS A 250 14.09 -22.63 -9.54
N PRO A 251 14.32 -21.40 -9.07
CA PRO A 251 13.28 -20.40 -8.96
C PRO A 251 12.84 -19.85 -10.31
N VAL A 252 11.53 -19.68 -10.47
CA VAL A 252 10.89 -19.04 -11.62
C VAL A 252 10.16 -17.81 -11.10
N VAL A 253 10.68 -16.62 -11.42
CA VAL A 253 10.08 -15.34 -11.02
C VAL A 253 9.16 -14.87 -12.14
N ALA A 254 7.86 -14.82 -11.85
CA ALA A 254 6.84 -14.36 -12.78
C ALA A 254 6.29 -13.02 -12.31
N VAL A 255 6.82 -11.96 -12.88
CA VAL A 255 6.42 -10.57 -12.66
C VAL A 255 6.33 -9.84 -13.98
N TYR A 256 5.53 -8.79 -14.05
CA TYR A 256 5.45 -7.96 -15.23
C TYR A 256 5.10 -6.52 -14.87
N ARG A 257 5.44 -5.58 -15.74
CA ARG A 257 4.99 -4.19 -15.79
C ARG A 257 5.59 -3.23 -14.78
N SER A 258 5.94 -3.64 -13.56
CA SER A 258 6.25 -2.66 -12.51
C SER A 258 7.63 -2.04 -12.63
N GLU A 259 8.62 -2.82 -13.09
CA GLU A 259 10.04 -2.47 -13.04
C GLU A 259 10.71 -2.49 -14.42
N GLU A 260 9.92 -2.67 -15.48
CA GLU A 260 10.46 -2.75 -16.86
C GLU A 260 11.28 -1.51 -17.22
N HIS A 261 10.85 -0.33 -16.79
CA HIS A 261 11.53 0.91 -17.09
C HIS A 261 12.77 1.20 -16.24
N THR A 262 12.88 0.59 -15.06
CA THR A 262 14.06 0.74 -14.21
C THR A 262 15.18 -0.22 -14.59
N SER A 263 14.86 -1.38 -15.13
CA SER A 263 15.85 -2.34 -15.62
C SER A 263 16.47 -1.93 -16.96
N GLU A 264 15.77 -1.15 -17.78
CA GLU A 264 16.28 -0.63 -19.06
C GLU A 264 17.22 0.57 -18.90
N LEU A 265 17.23 1.21 -17.74
CA LEU A 265 18.08 2.36 -17.45
C LEU A 265 19.39 2.00 -16.73
N GLN A 266 19.64 0.74 -16.46
CA GLN A 266 20.89 0.21 -15.93
C GLN A 266 21.73 -0.45 -17.03
#